data_f3d8a59874c5b1a40fe2c17e6ef25a80
#
_entry.id   f3d8a59874c5b1a40fe2c17e6ef25a80
#
_cell.length_a   1.000
_cell.length_b   1.000
_cell.length_c   1.000
_cell.angle_alpha   90.00
_cell.angle_beta   90.00
_cell.angle_gamma   90.00
#
_symmetry.space_group_name_H-M   'P 1'
#
loop_
_entity.id
_entity.type
_entity.pdbx_description
1 polymer ?
#
loop_
_entity_poly.entity_id
_entity_poly.type
_entity_poly.pdbx_seq_one_letter_code
_entity_poly.pdbx_strand_id
1 'polypeptide(L)'
;TDVARAFSTSVCDITELLGQIEPRAPRGPVALRVAYHDACHLAHAQGIRAEPRALLSAIPQLELLEVAVEPELCCGSAGIYNLVAPDAAAELGERKTRHILATGAQVIAAANPGCSAQIDLHMRRLANAGEGVGGPQVLPILHPIELLDRSIAAAT
;
A
#
# COMPACT_ATOMS: atom_id res chain seq x y z
N THR A 1 -19.72 12.26 -23.00
CA THR A 1 -20.34 13.59 -22.85
C THR A 1 -19.40 14.53 -22.11
N ASP A 2 -19.53 15.84 -22.30
CA ASP A 2 -18.66 16.84 -21.64
C ASP A 2 -18.84 16.80 -20.11
N VAL A 3 -20.04 16.51 -19.63
CA VAL A 3 -20.36 16.32 -18.20
C VAL A 3 -19.55 15.15 -17.62
N ALA A 4 -19.50 14.01 -18.29
CA ALA A 4 -18.74 12.85 -17.83
C ALA A 4 -17.22 13.14 -17.81
N ARG A 5 -16.74 13.90 -18.78
CA ARG A 5 -15.34 14.32 -18.82
C ARG A 5 -15.01 15.29 -17.67
N ALA A 6 -15.86 16.29 -17.46
CA ALA A 6 -15.70 17.26 -16.37
C ALA A 6 -15.72 16.56 -15.00
N PHE A 7 -16.63 15.59 -14.81
CA PHE A 7 -16.65 14.78 -13.58
C PHE A 7 -15.37 13.97 -13.42
N SER A 8 -14.95 13.26 -14.47
CA SER A 8 -13.72 12.44 -14.43
C SER A 8 -12.48 13.27 -14.08
N THR A 9 -12.37 14.49 -14.59
CA THR A 9 -11.25 15.40 -14.29
C THR A 9 -11.30 16.00 -12.87
N SER A 10 -12.45 15.93 -12.20
CA SER A 10 -12.58 16.38 -10.81
C SER A 10 -12.28 15.29 -9.77
N VAL A 11 -12.12 14.04 -10.21
CA VAL A 11 -11.79 12.92 -9.32
C VAL A 11 -10.27 12.79 -9.23
N CYS A 12 -9.75 12.81 -8.01
CA CYS A 12 -8.32 12.59 -7.74
C CYS A 12 -8.15 11.63 -6.56
N ASP A 13 -7.00 11.00 -6.47
CA ASP A 13 -6.64 10.20 -5.31
C ASP A 13 -6.37 11.10 -4.09
N ILE A 14 -6.67 10.62 -2.89
CA ILE A 14 -6.47 11.40 -1.66
C ILE A 14 -5.00 11.74 -1.43
N THR A 15 -4.07 10.88 -1.82
CA THR A 15 -2.64 11.16 -1.67
C THR A 15 -2.18 12.22 -2.66
N GLU A 16 -2.74 12.25 -3.88
CA GLU A 16 -2.54 13.31 -4.86
C GLU A 16 -3.06 14.65 -4.34
N LEU A 17 -4.30 14.67 -3.83
CA LEU A 17 -4.90 15.89 -3.25
C LEU A 17 -4.05 16.43 -2.11
N LEU A 18 -3.65 15.58 -1.17
CA LEU A 18 -2.84 15.98 -0.01
C LEU A 18 -1.42 16.43 -0.39
N GLY A 19 -0.89 15.93 -1.51
CA GLY A 19 0.38 16.39 -2.07
C GLY A 19 0.31 17.81 -2.66
N GLN A 20 -0.88 18.28 -3.03
CA GLN A 20 -1.12 19.59 -3.65
C GLN A 20 -1.44 20.70 -2.64
N ILE A 21 -1.80 20.34 -1.41
CA ILE A 21 -2.19 21.31 -0.38
C ILE A 21 -1.13 21.41 0.72
N GLU A 22 -0.96 22.61 1.26
CA GLU A 22 -0.07 22.84 2.40
C GLU A 22 -0.56 22.10 3.66
N PRO A 23 0.32 21.38 4.37
CA PRO A 23 -0.04 20.74 5.63
C PRO A 23 -0.50 21.76 6.68
N ARG A 24 -1.68 21.56 7.26
CA ARG A 24 -2.22 22.44 8.30
C ARG A 24 -1.99 21.93 9.73
N ALA A 25 -1.78 20.63 9.87
CA ALA A 25 -1.52 19.99 11.15
C ALA A 25 -0.05 19.63 11.29
N PRO A 26 0.57 19.82 12.47
CA PRO A 26 1.90 19.32 12.74
C PRO A 26 1.94 17.79 12.66
N ARG A 27 3.11 17.24 12.43
CA ARG A 27 3.35 15.80 12.37
C ARG A 27 4.26 15.36 13.50
N GLY A 28 3.77 14.46 14.35
CA GLY A 28 4.56 13.79 15.39
C GLY A 28 5.22 12.51 14.88
N PRO A 29 6.11 11.91 15.68
CA PRO A 29 6.90 10.74 15.28
C PRO A 29 6.05 9.47 15.22
N VAL A 30 6.27 8.67 14.18
CA VAL A 30 5.76 7.32 14.03
C VAL A 30 6.94 6.40 13.74
N ALA A 31 7.56 5.86 14.78
CA ALA A 31 8.78 5.03 14.69
C ALA A 31 8.44 3.62 14.17
N LEU A 32 8.17 3.51 12.86
CA LEU A 32 7.81 2.26 12.17
C LEU A 32 8.60 2.11 10.87
N ARG A 33 8.96 0.86 10.55
CA ARG A 33 9.42 0.46 9.22
C ARG A 33 8.22 0.06 8.39
N VAL A 34 7.94 0.78 7.32
CA VAL A 34 6.74 0.65 6.51
C VAL A 34 7.09 0.28 5.08
N ALA A 35 6.67 -0.89 4.61
CA ALA A 35 6.76 -1.24 3.20
C ALA A 35 5.59 -0.64 2.42
N TYR A 36 5.87 0.12 1.37
CA TYR A 36 4.82 0.67 0.51
C TYR A 36 4.49 -0.31 -0.62
N HIS A 37 3.20 -0.62 -0.76
CA HIS A 37 2.67 -1.39 -1.88
C HIS A 37 2.03 -0.48 -2.92
N ASP A 38 2.64 -0.40 -4.11
CA ASP A 38 2.06 0.30 -5.25
C ASP A 38 0.79 -0.41 -5.74
N ALA A 39 -0.35 0.21 -5.51
CA ALA A 39 -1.59 -0.27 -6.09
C ALA A 39 -1.59 -0.03 -7.61
N CYS A 40 -1.79 -1.09 -8.41
CA CYS A 40 -1.63 -1.03 -9.86
C CYS A 40 -2.53 0.03 -10.53
N HIS A 41 -3.73 0.29 -10.02
CA HIS A 41 -4.62 1.33 -10.55
C HIS A 41 -4.10 2.75 -10.28
N LEU A 42 -3.40 2.99 -9.17
CA LEU A 42 -2.74 4.27 -8.91
C LEU A 42 -1.48 4.42 -9.79
N ALA A 43 -0.60 3.43 -9.71
CA ALA A 43 0.71 3.50 -10.34
C ALA A 43 0.65 3.49 -11.88
N HIS A 44 -0.21 2.64 -12.47
CA HIS A 44 -0.26 2.47 -13.93
C HIS A 44 -1.40 3.24 -14.60
N ALA A 45 -2.59 3.29 -14.00
CA ALA A 45 -3.73 3.95 -14.64
C ALA A 45 -3.76 5.46 -14.37
N GLN A 46 -3.31 5.91 -13.19
CA GLN A 46 -3.35 7.32 -12.79
C GLN A 46 -1.96 7.97 -12.76
N GLY A 47 -0.87 7.18 -12.78
CA GLY A 47 0.50 7.69 -12.74
C GLY A 47 0.94 8.19 -11.35
N ILE A 48 0.16 7.91 -10.31
CA ILE A 48 0.40 8.37 -8.93
C ILE A 48 1.40 7.42 -8.27
N ARG A 49 2.61 7.90 -8.04
CA ARG A 49 3.73 7.12 -7.46
C ARG A 49 4.50 7.92 -6.40
N ALA A 50 4.75 9.19 -6.67
CA ALA A 50 5.56 10.05 -5.83
C ALA A 50 4.79 10.59 -4.62
N GLU A 51 3.53 10.90 -4.79
CA GLU A 51 2.67 11.57 -3.81
C GLU A 51 2.53 10.77 -2.51
N PRO A 52 2.15 9.46 -2.54
CA PRO A 52 2.06 8.68 -1.31
C PRO A 52 3.41 8.51 -0.63
N ARG A 53 4.50 8.40 -1.39
CA ARG A 53 5.87 8.32 -0.85
C ARG A 53 6.28 9.62 -0.17
N ALA A 54 6.00 10.75 -0.79
CA ALA A 54 6.28 12.07 -0.22
C ALA A 54 5.51 12.28 1.10
N LEU A 55 4.23 11.90 1.15
CA LEU A 55 3.41 11.97 2.36
C LEU A 55 3.95 11.10 3.49
N LEU A 56 4.33 9.86 3.20
CA LEU A 56 4.86 8.93 4.19
C LEU A 56 6.26 9.35 4.66
N SER A 57 7.14 9.77 3.76
CA SER A 57 8.50 10.22 4.09
C SER A 57 8.53 11.51 4.91
N ALA A 58 7.45 12.29 4.87
CA ALA A 58 7.31 13.49 5.69
C ALA A 58 6.86 13.21 7.14
N ILE A 59 6.59 11.95 7.50
CA ILE A 59 6.27 11.52 8.87
C ILE A 59 7.57 11.34 9.64
N PRO A 60 7.80 12.07 10.75
CA PRO A 60 9.02 11.92 11.53
C PRO A 60 9.23 10.48 12.03
N GLN A 61 10.45 9.98 11.95
CA GLN A 61 10.88 8.63 12.37
C GLN A 61 10.23 7.46 11.62
N LEU A 62 9.41 7.70 10.60
CA LEU A 62 8.93 6.63 9.72
C LEU A 62 10.03 6.29 8.72
N GLU A 63 10.40 5.03 8.66
CA GLU A 63 11.31 4.48 7.66
C GLU A 63 10.50 3.84 6.53
N LEU A 64 10.50 4.48 5.37
CA LEU A 64 9.82 3.98 4.18
C LEU A 64 10.73 2.96 3.47
N LEU A 65 10.23 1.74 3.29
CA LEU A 65 10.93 0.65 2.63
C LEU A 65 10.30 0.35 1.28
N GLU A 66 11.13 0.34 0.25
CA GLU A 66 10.73 -0.03 -1.10
C GLU A 66 10.85 -1.55 -1.32
N VAL A 67 9.91 -2.11 -2.06
CA VAL A 67 9.98 -3.51 -2.48
C VAL A 67 11.00 -3.63 -3.60
N ALA A 68 12.17 -4.20 -3.30
CA ALA A 68 13.30 -4.21 -4.23
C ALA A 68 13.09 -5.13 -5.45
N VAL A 69 12.33 -6.22 -5.27
CA VAL A 69 12.10 -7.21 -6.34
C VAL A 69 10.68 -7.07 -6.86
N GLU A 70 10.55 -6.88 -8.16
CA GLU A 70 9.26 -6.72 -8.85
C GLU A 70 8.32 -5.72 -8.13
N PRO A 71 8.75 -4.46 -7.90
CA PRO A 71 7.97 -3.50 -7.11
C PRO A 71 6.56 -3.28 -7.66
N GLU A 72 6.38 -3.39 -8.96
CA GLU A 72 5.11 -3.18 -9.65
C GLU A 72 4.29 -4.47 -9.88
N LEU A 73 4.76 -5.62 -9.36
CA LEU A 73 4.03 -6.88 -9.48
C LEU A 73 2.62 -6.74 -8.90
N CYS A 74 1.62 -7.17 -9.65
CA CYS A 74 0.23 -7.18 -9.20
C CYS A 74 0.04 -8.11 -7.99
N CYS A 75 -0.84 -7.71 -7.07
CA CYS A 75 -1.21 -8.55 -5.92
C CYS A 75 -2.16 -9.71 -6.28
N GLY A 76 -2.59 -9.82 -7.54
CA GLY A 76 -3.51 -10.85 -8.01
C GLY A 76 -5.01 -10.54 -7.79
N SER A 77 -5.37 -9.49 -7.05
CA SER A 77 -6.78 -9.17 -6.78
C SER A 77 -7.53 -8.69 -8.04
N ALA A 78 -6.99 -7.70 -8.77
CA ALA A 78 -7.42 -7.17 -10.08
C ALA A 78 -8.93 -7.26 -10.37
N GLY A 79 -9.76 -6.64 -9.54
CA GLY A 79 -11.22 -6.68 -9.65
C GLY A 79 -11.75 -8.10 -9.42
N ILE A 80 -12.13 -8.80 -10.49
CA ILE A 80 -12.65 -10.17 -10.44
C ILE A 80 -11.61 -11.23 -10.86
N TYR A 81 -10.36 -10.84 -11.11
CA TYR A 81 -9.34 -11.76 -11.64
C TYR A 81 -9.11 -12.96 -10.72
N ASN A 82 -9.09 -12.75 -9.42
CA ASN A 82 -8.98 -13.81 -8.42
C ASN A 82 -10.16 -14.81 -8.42
N LEU A 83 -11.29 -14.47 -9.04
CA LEU A 83 -12.45 -15.36 -9.21
C LEU A 83 -12.40 -16.12 -10.53
N VAL A 84 -11.92 -15.48 -11.61
CA VAL A 84 -11.92 -16.08 -12.95
C VAL A 84 -10.62 -16.82 -13.28
N ALA A 85 -9.52 -16.50 -12.62
CA ALA A 85 -8.20 -17.12 -12.77
C ALA A 85 -7.54 -17.33 -11.38
N PRO A 86 -8.15 -18.14 -10.49
CA PRO A 86 -7.75 -18.24 -9.09
C PRO A 86 -6.30 -18.72 -8.90
N ASP A 87 -5.83 -19.66 -9.69
CA ASP A 87 -4.47 -20.20 -9.57
C ASP A 87 -3.41 -19.16 -9.92
N ALA A 88 -3.58 -18.46 -11.05
CA ALA A 88 -2.67 -17.40 -11.45
C ALA A 88 -2.71 -16.20 -10.49
N ALA A 89 -3.90 -15.86 -9.98
CA ALA A 89 -4.06 -14.81 -8.97
C ALA A 89 -3.37 -15.18 -7.65
N ALA A 90 -3.45 -16.44 -7.24
CA ALA A 90 -2.78 -16.95 -6.05
C ALA A 90 -1.25 -16.92 -6.20
N GLU A 91 -0.71 -17.34 -7.34
CA GLU A 91 0.73 -17.26 -7.63
C GLU A 91 1.24 -15.81 -7.53
N LEU A 92 0.55 -14.86 -8.18
CA LEU A 92 0.90 -13.44 -8.12
C LEU A 92 0.85 -12.90 -6.69
N GLY A 93 -0.23 -13.22 -5.96
CA GLY A 93 -0.45 -12.73 -4.60
C GLY A 93 0.60 -13.27 -3.63
N GLU A 94 0.93 -14.54 -3.69
CA GLU A 94 1.95 -15.15 -2.86
C GLU A 94 3.33 -14.56 -3.15
N ARG A 95 3.72 -14.48 -4.44
CA ARG A 95 5.00 -13.91 -4.87
C ARG A 95 5.13 -12.46 -4.41
N LYS A 96 4.10 -11.62 -4.62
CA LYS A 96 4.09 -10.24 -4.15
C LYS A 96 4.22 -10.15 -2.63
N THR A 97 3.49 -10.98 -1.89
CA THR A 97 3.54 -11.02 -0.44
C THR A 97 4.94 -11.40 0.07
N ARG A 98 5.59 -12.40 -0.52
CA ARG A 98 6.98 -12.78 -0.19
C ARG A 98 7.95 -11.61 -0.41
N HIS A 99 7.83 -10.86 -1.51
CA HIS A 99 8.68 -9.69 -1.78
C HIS A 99 8.45 -8.57 -0.75
N ILE A 100 7.21 -8.33 -0.32
CA ILE A 100 6.91 -7.35 0.73
C ILE A 100 7.50 -7.80 2.07
N LEU A 101 7.30 -9.05 2.47
CA LEU A 101 7.83 -9.58 3.73
C LEU A 101 9.38 -9.56 3.76
N ALA A 102 10.03 -9.75 2.62
CA ALA A 102 11.48 -9.70 2.50
C ALA A 102 12.07 -8.30 2.78
N THR A 103 11.27 -7.24 2.79
CA THR A 103 11.72 -5.89 3.19
C THR A 103 12.06 -5.80 4.68
N GLY A 104 11.55 -6.70 5.51
CA GLY A 104 11.66 -6.64 6.96
C GLY A 104 10.81 -5.53 7.60
N ALA A 105 9.78 -5.06 6.91
CA ALA A 105 8.84 -4.06 7.42
C ALA A 105 8.07 -4.57 8.65
N GLN A 106 7.52 -3.64 9.41
CA GLN A 106 6.63 -3.88 10.55
C GLN A 106 5.16 -3.63 10.18
N VAL A 107 4.94 -2.83 9.14
CA VAL A 107 3.62 -2.43 8.62
C VAL A 107 3.69 -2.37 7.10
N ILE A 108 2.60 -2.70 6.45
CA ILE A 108 2.42 -2.52 5.01
C ILE A 108 1.50 -1.32 4.78
N ALA A 109 1.92 -0.36 3.98
CA ALA A 109 1.06 0.71 3.51
C ALA A 109 0.47 0.34 2.14
N ALA A 110 -0.85 0.25 2.04
CA ALA A 110 -1.55 -0.07 0.80
C ALA A 110 -2.83 0.76 0.66
N ALA A 111 -2.99 1.44 -0.47
CA ALA A 111 -4.11 2.35 -0.72
C ALA A 111 -5.33 1.68 -1.38
N ASN A 112 -5.32 0.37 -1.56
CA ASN A 112 -6.42 -0.36 -2.22
C ASN A 112 -6.90 -1.53 -1.36
N PRO A 113 -8.21 -1.58 -0.99
CA PRO A 113 -8.75 -2.62 -0.12
C PRO A 113 -8.67 -4.02 -0.74
N GLY A 114 -8.78 -4.15 -2.07
CA GLY A 114 -8.61 -5.43 -2.76
C GLY A 114 -7.18 -5.95 -2.66
N CYS A 115 -6.18 -5.08 -2.80
CA CYS A 115 -4.78 -5.43 -2.58
C CYS A 115 -4.54 -5.82 -1.11
N SER A 116 -5.08 -5.03 -0.17
CA SER A 116 -4.93 -5.31 1.27
C SER A 116 -5.48 -6.68 1.64
N ALA A 117 -6.69 -7.02 1.18
CA ALA A 117 -7.31 -8.32 1.44
C ALA A 117 -6.52 -9.48 0.81
N GLN A 118 -6.01 -9.30 -0.41
CA GLN A 118 -5.24 -10.33 -1.10
C GLN A 118 -3.88 -10.57 -0.43
N ILE A 119 -3.18 -9.50 -0.06
CA ILE A 119 -1.89 -9.58 0.66
C ILE A 119 -2.09 -10.21 2.04
N ASP A 120 -3.12 -9.81 2.81
CA ASP A 120 -3.44 -10.40 4.11
C ASP A 120 -3.72 -11.91 4.00
N LEU A 121 -4.52 -12.32 3.00
CA LEU A 121 -4.80 -13.73 2.73
C LEU A 121 -3.52 -14.53 2.53
N HIS A 122 -2.59 -14.03 1.70
CA HIS A 122 -1.34 -14.73 1.41
C HIS A 122 -0.36 -14.70 2.59
N MET A 123 -0.29 -13.61 3.36
CA MET A 123 0.48 -13.58 4.60
C MET A 123 0.03 -14.67 5.59
N ARG A 124 -1.30 -14.81 5.77
CA ARG A 124 -1.86 -15.86 6.66
C ARG A 124 -1.58 -17.27 6.14
N ARG A 125 -1.64 -17.49 4.83
CA ARG A 125 -1.30 -18.78 4.21
C ARG A 125 0.16 -19.13 4.45
N LEU A 126 1.08 -18.22 4.21
CA LEU A 126 2.51 -18.40 4.43
C LEU A 126 2.82 -18.63 5.92
N ALA A 127 2.19 -17.87 6.81
CA ALA A 127 2.35 -18.05 8.25
C ALA A 127 1.89 -19.44 8.71
N ASN A 128 0.75 -19.93 8.21
CA ASN A 128 0.22 -21.25 8.54
C ASN A 128 1.07 -22.39 7.96
N ALA A 129 1.74 -22.15 6.82
CA ALA A 129 2.68 -23.12 6.23
C ALA A 129 4.06 -23.11 6.90
N GLY A 130 4.33 -22.19 7.83
CA GLY A 130 5.63 -22.03 8.45
C GLY A 130 6.71 -21.44 7.52
N GLU A 131 6.29 -20.82 6.41
CA GLU A 131 7.16 -20.35 5.32
C GLU A 131 7.45 -18.84 5.35
N GLY A 132 7.23 -18.17 6.47
CA GLY A 132 7.51 -16.73 6.61
C GLY A 132 9.02 -16.43 6.64
N VAL A 133 9.46 -15.38 5.93
CA VAL A 133 10.82 -14.85 6.06
C VAL A 133 10.97 -14.26 7.48
N GLY A 134 11.81 -14.87 8.31
CA GLY A 134 11.95 -14.49 9.73
C GLY A 134 10.91 -15.11 10.67
N GLY A 135 10.12 -16.11 10.21
CA GLY A 135 9.06 -16.79 10.94
C GLY A 135 7.64 -16.39 10.45
N PRO A 136 6.59 -17.03 10.98
CA PRO A 136 5.21 -16.73 10.61
C PRO A 136 4.84 -15.31 11.02
N GLN A 137 4.77 -14.40 10.05
CA GLN A 137 4.40 -13.00 10.27
C GLN A 137 3.12 -12.63 9.51
N VAL A 138 2.16 -12.04 10.24
CA VAL A 138 1.02 -11.33 9.67
C VAL A 138 1.16 -9.87 10.09
N LEU A 139 1.61 -9.05 9.15
CA LEU A 139 1.81 -7.62 9.40
C LEU A 139 0.48 -6.86 9.30
N PRO A 140 0.27 -5.81 10.09
CA PRO A 140 -0.85 -4.90 9.86
C PRO A 140 -0.70 -4.23 8.50
N ILE A 141 -1.83 -4.09 7.80
CA ILE A 141 -1.92 -3.35 6.55
C ILE A 141 -2.73 -2.09 6.82
N LEU A 142 -2.16 -0.94 6.54
CA LEU A 142 -2.77 0.36 6.78
C LEU A 142 -2.85 1.16 5.48
N HIS A 143 -3.87 1.98 5.35
CA HIS A 143 -3.90 2.98 4.29
C HIS A 143 -2.85 4.08 4.59
N PRO A 144 -2.18 4.69 3.60
CA PRO A 144 -1.24 5.81 3.85
C PRO A 144 -1.82 6.92 4.72
N ILE A 145 -3.12 7.19 4.60
CA ILE A 145 -3.82 8.20 5.40
C ILE A 145 -3.93 7.82 6.88
N GLU A 146 -4.04 6.54 7.22
CA GLU A 146 -4.06 6.09 8.62
C GLU A 146 -2.71 6.31 9.30
N LEU A 147 -1.62 6.17 8.55
CA LEU A 147 -0.27 6.48 9.04
C LEU A 147 -0.10 7.99 9.25
N LEU A 148 -0.64 8.79 8.32
CA LEU A 148 -0.66 10.26 8.46
C LEU A 148 -1.49 10.70 9.67
N ASP A 149 -2.68 10.12 9.87
CA ASP A 149 -3.55 10.37 11.01
C ASP A 149 -2.85 10.06 12.35
N ARG A 150 -2.18 8.90 12.43
CA ARG A 150 -1.35 8.54 13.60
C ARG A 150 -0.25 9.57 13.87
N SER A 151 0.38 10.08 12.82
CA SER A 151 1.41 11.11 12.94
C SER A 151 0.84 12.43 13.45
N ILE A 152 -0.34 12.84 12.98
CA ILE A 152 -1.02 14.05 13.46
C ILE A 152 -1.42 13.89 14.94
N ALA A 153 -1.98 12.73 15.30
CA ALA A 153 -2.33 12.43 16.69
C ALA A 153 -1.12 12.39 17.63
N ALA A 154 0.05 11.97 17.14
CA ALA A 154 1.28 11.95 17.92
C ALA A 154 1.96 13.33 18.07
N ALA A 155 1.47 14.37 17.40
CA ALA A 155 1.98 15.73 17.49
C ALA A 155 1.26 16.57 18.57
N THR A 156 0.17 16.05 19.14
CA THR A 156 -0.62 16.67 20.22
C THR A 156 -0.22 16.13 21.58
#